data_aff9c1fc83139e72779462a10f6605fc
#
_entry.id   aff9c1fc83139e72779462a10f6605fc
#
_cell.length_a   1.000
_cell.length_b   1.000
_cell.length_c   1.000
_cell.angle_alpha   90.00
_cell.angle_beta   90.00
_cell.angle_gamma   90.00
#
_symmetry.space_group_name_H-M   'P 1'
#
loop_
_entity.id
_entity.type
_entity.pdbx_description
1 polymer ?
#
loop_
_entity_poly.entity_id
_entity_poly.type
_entity_poly.pdbx_seq_one_letter_code
_entity_poly.pdbx_strand_id
1 'polypeptide(L)'
;MIYINSGGLMLHSLYLGSSIAISWAWGTSLILGMQIAQTKGIDAFGIWASANCFTLVLFGWLYRKGFIFEEVLNKSVVKIFTNLIQIFCLIIQLKILNETLLNFVSPISAYLLSAGMGIGLTLLMYYRGLAESIRTDLFQGILTITTLCVMAYLCMDKASLPILRSTTQDITWGLWSACILLSGIMTDIQHWQRAKVNKAFAFECAGLIFAIYLSLVYFLSKFEFDSTLNTLLLVVVIGVTTSTIDSIAVALHRDFGKKNGTLIGLGICLGFGLLLELSVLSIWSYFGSIRVALALYILYWCTVNRHDYNLRRSYPSLQ
;
A
#
# COMPACT_ATOMS: atom_id res chain seq x y z
N MET A 1 16.21 -17.38 24.37
CA MET A 1 16.82 -17.24 23.04
C MET A 1 16.37 -18.43 22.21
N ILE A 2 15.36 -18.27 21.36
CA ILE A 2 14.85 -19.38 20.52
C ILE A 2 15.79 -19.46 19.31
N TYR A 3 16.51 -20.54 19.18
CA TYR A 3 17.29 -20.86 17.97
C TYR A 3 16.29 -21.15 16.83
N ILE A 4 16.03 -20.13 16.02
CA ILE A 4 15.25 -20.30 14.78
C ILE A 4 16.26 -20.79 13.73
N ASN A 5 16.09 -22.04 13.28
CA ASN A 5 16.82 -22.60 12.14
C ASN A 5 16.71 -21.67 10.93
N SER A 6 17.73 -21.62 10.07
CA SER A 6 17.77 -20.78 8.86
C SER A 6 16.51 -20.93 7.97
N GLY A 7 15.92 -22.13 7.92
CA GLY A 7 14.64 -22.39 7.26
C GLY A 7 13.44 -21.70 7.92
N GLY A 8 13.41 -21.59 9.24
CA GLY A 8 12.35 -20.88 9.97
C GLY A 8 12.42 -19.36 9.78
N LEU A 9 13.63 -18.79 9.64
CA LEU A 9 13.83 -17.37 9.35
C LEU A 9 13.35 -17.00 7.93
N MET A 10 13.62 -17.87 6.95
CA MET A 10 13.18 -17.65 5.56
C MET A 10 11.66 -17.73 5.45
N LEU A 11 11.02 -18.72 6.07
CA LEU A 11 9.57 -18.85 6.05
C LEU A 11 8.87 -17.67 6.74
N HIS A 12 9.43 -17.19 7.83
CA HIS A 12 8.94 -16.00 8.54
C HIS A 12 9.08 -14.73 7.68
N SER A 13 10.19 -14.58 6.96
CA SER A 13 10.42 -13.45 6.04
C SER A 13 9.46 -13.47 4.86
N LEU A 14 9.15 -14.64 4.29
CA LEU A 14 8.15 -14.78 3.23
C LEU A 14 6.75 -14.47 3.73
N TYR A 15 6.36 -14.99 4.89
CA TYR A 15 5.05 -14.72 5.51
C TYR A 15 4.81 -13.22 5.72
N LEU A 16 5.77 -12.55 6.35
CA LEU A 16 5.66 -11.13 6.61
C LEU A 16 5.87 -10.27 5.35
N GLY A 17 6.72 -10.73 4.42
CA GLY A 17 6.90 -10.13 3.11
C GLY A 17 5.61 -10.14 2.29
N SER A 18 4.84 -11.23 2.36
CA SER A 18 3.52 -11.31 1.72
C SER A 18 2.54 -10.31 2.32
N SER A 19 2.48 -10.16 3.66
CA SER A 19 1.66 -9.15 4.32
C SER A 19 2.07 -7.73 3.92
N ILE A 20 3.37 -7.44 3.87
CA ILE A 20 3.87 -6.13 3.44
C ILE A 20 3.50 -5.87 1.98
N ALA A 21 3.70 -6.85 1.09
CA ALA A 21 3.41 -6.70 -0.34
C ALA A 21 1.93 -6.44 -0.59
N ILE A 22 1.02 -7.19 0.04
CA ILE A 22 -0.42 -7.04 -0.21
C ILE A 22 -0.97 -5.76 0.44
N SER A 23 -0.47 -5.36 1.60
CA SER A 23 -0.85 -4.09 2.21
C SER A 23 -0.28 -2.88 1.47
N TRP A 24 0.78 -3.05 0.65
CA TRP A 24 1.29 -2.08 -0.31
C TRP A 24 0.59 -2.14 -1.66
N ALA A 25 -0.01 -3.30 -2.00
CA ALA A 25 -0.78 -3.49 -3.22
C ALA A 25 -2.16 -2.81 -3.12
N TRP A 26 -2.18 -1.51 -2.97
CA TRP A 26 -3.40 -0.73 -2.88
C TRP A 26 -4.28 -0.95 -4.12
N GLY A 27 -5.58 -0.74 -3.99
CA GLY A 27 -6.47 -0.69 -5.14
C GLY A 27 -6.00 0.31 -6.21
N THR A 28 -5.29 1.38 -5.80
CA THR A 28 -4.62 2.30 -6.72
C THR A 28 -3.53 1.64 -7.55
N SER A 29 -2.73 0.74 -6.99
CA SER A 29 -1.67 0.07 -7.77
C SER A 29 -2.24 -0.89 -8.81
N LEU A 30 -3.42 -1.43 -8.60
CA LEU A 30 -4.13 -2.23 -9.58
C LEU A 30 -4.73 -1.35 -10.69
N ILE A 31 -5.70 -0.50 -10.31
CA ILE A 31 -6.48 0.29 -11.29
C ILE A 31 -5.59 1.34 -11.98
N LEU A 32 -4.80 2.08 -11.20
CA LEU A 32 -3.89 3.08 -11.75
C LEU A 32 -2.76 2.43 -12.56
N GLY A 33 -2.25 1.26 -12.14
CA GLY A 33 -1.24 0.51 -12.90
C GLY A 33 -1.74 0.11 -14.29
N MET A 34 -2.95 -0.43 -14.39
CA MET A 34 -3.58 -0.72 -15.69
C MET A 34 -3.76 0.55 -16.53
N GLN A 35 -4.28 1.62 -15.93
CA GLN A 35 -4.46 2.90 -16.58
C GLN A 35 -3.15 3.49 -17.13
N ILE A 36 -2.09 3.48 -16.34
CA ILE A 36 -0.76 3.99 -16.75
C ILE A 36 -0.24 3.19 -17.95
N ALA A 37 -0.32 1.86 -17.90
CA ALA A 37 0.12 1.02 -19.01
C ALA A 37 -0.66 1.29 -20.30
N GLN A 38 -1.98 1.53 -20.19
CA GLN A 38 -2.86 1.79 -21.33
C GLN A 38 -2.77 3.22 -21.88
N THR A 39 -2.53 4.24 -21.03
CA THR A 39 -2.62 5.65 -21.44
C THR A 39 -1.28 6.37 -21.54
N LYS A 40 -0.27 5.93 -20.75
CA LYS A 40 1.06 6.56 -20.70
C LYS A 40 2.18 5.70 -21.29
N GLY A 41 1.87 4.45 -21.62
CA GLY A 41 2.78 3.53 -22.29
C GLY A 41 3.74 2.80 -21.35
N ILE A 42 4.53 1.91 -21.99
CA ILE A 42 5.34 0.93 -21.28
C ILE A 42 6.50 1.55 -20.48
N ASP A 43 7.13 2.61 -20.99
CA ASP A 43 8.30 3.20 -20.31
C ASP A 43 7.87 3.91 -19.03
N ALA A 44 6.77 4.70 -19.08
CA ALA A 44 6.20 5.36 -17.90
C ALA A 44 5.72 4.34 -16.87
N PHE A 45 5.06 3.25 -17.31
CA PHE A 45 4.68 2.15 -16.45
C PHE A 45 5.90 1.47 -15.82
N GLY A 46 6.94 1.19 -16.60
CA GLY A 46 8.17 0.56 -16.12
C GLY A 46 8.86 1.37 -15.01
N ILE A 47 8.96 2.69 -15.18
CA ILE A 47 9.53 3.60 -14.18
C ILE A 47 8.67 3.56 -12.90
N TRP A 48 7.36 3.71 -13.03
CA TRP A 48 6.41 3.68 -11.92
C TRP A 48 6.42 2.32 -11.19
N ALA A 49 6.41 1.20 -11.90
CA ALA A 49 6.42 -0.14 -11.34
C ALA A 49 7.73 -0.47 -10.63
N SER A 50 8.87 -0.11 -11.24
CA SER A 50 10.19 -0.28 -10.64
C SER A 50 10.31 0.49 -9.33
N ALA A 51 9.85 1.74 -9.28
CA ALA A 51 9.84 2.55 -8.07
C ALA A 51 8.98 1.93 -6.96
N ASN A 52 7.81 1.37 -7.31
CA ASN A 52 6.94 0.66 -6.37
C ASN A 52 7.62 -0.55 -5.71
N CYS A 53 8.37 -1.34 -6.48
CA CYS A 53 9.09 -2.50 -5.95
C CYS A 53 10.31 -2.08 -5.15
N PHE A 54 11.08 -1.13 -5.69
CA PHE A 54 12.34 -0.69 -5.10
C PHE A 54 12.14 0.06 -3.78
N THR A 55 11.03 0.79 -3.61
CA THR A 55 10.74 1.51 -2.36
C THR A 55 10.69 0.57 -1.15
N LEU A 56 10.11 -0.64 -1.30
CA LEU A 56 10.06 -1.65 -0.24
C LEU A 56 11.46 -2.10 0.15
N VAL A 57 12.28 -2.46 -0.83
CA VAL A 57 13.68 -2.90 -0.62
C VAL A 57 14.50 -1.79 0.03
N LEU A 58 14.40 -0.56 -0.49
CA LEU A 58 15.12 0.60 0.02
C LEU A 58 14.74 0.89 1.49
N PHE A 59 13.45 0.91 1.81
CA PHE A 59 12.99 1.15 3.18
C PHE A 59 13.52 0.08 4.14
N GLY A 60 13.40 -1.20 3.80
CA GLY A 60 13.91 -2.31 4.61
C GLY A 60 15.41 -2.19 4.85
N TRP A 61 16.17 -1.83 3.83
CA TRP A 61 17.61 -1.60 3.92
C TRP A 61 17.95 -0.41 4.82
N LEU A 62 17.32 0.76 4.61
CA LEU A 62 17.52 1.97 5.42
C LEU A 62 17.21 1.72 6.91
N TYR A 63 16.10 1.02 7.17
CA TYR A 63 15.66 0.70 8.54
C TYR A 63 16.65 -0.24 9.24
N ARG A 64 17.05 -1.34 8.58
CA ARG A 64 18.03 -2.29 9.18
C ARG A 64 19.40 -1.68 9.42
N LYS A 65 19.85 -0.80 8.54
CA LYS A 65 21.14 -0.12 8.68
C LYS A 65 21.09 1.05 9.67
N GLY A 66 19.95 1.36 10.27
CA GLY A 66 19.78 2.47 11.19
C GLY A 66 19.98 3.84 10.53
N PHE A 67 19.70 3.94 9.23
CA PHE A 67 19.62 5.24 8.55
C PHE A 67 18.31 5.96 8.86
N ILE A 68 17.24 5.18 9.06
CA ILE A 68 15.94 5.66 9.54
C ILE A 68 15.55 4.87 10.79
N PHE A 69 14.89 5.51 11.73
CA PHE A 69 14.43 4.91 12.98
C PHE A 69 13.16 5.59 13.47
N GLU A 70 12.35 4.85 14.20
CA GLU A 70 10.96 5.19 14.49
C GLU A 70 10.74 6.37 15.43
N GLU A 71 11.76 6.78 16.20
CA GLU A 71 11.66 7.95 17.08
C GLU A 71 11.26 9.22 16.32
N VAL A 72 11.56 9.30 15.01
CA VAL A 72 11.11 10.39 14.15
C VAL A 72 9.59 10.50 14.10
N LEU A 73 8.88 9.36 14.17
CA LEU A 73 7.41 9.31 14.14
C LEU A 73 6.76 9.96 15.38
N ASN A 74 7.52 10.16 16.46
CA ASN A 74 7.05 10.84 17.67
C ASN A 74 7.10 12.37 17.55
N LYS A 75 7.73 12.90 16.49
CA LYS A 75 7.75 14.34 16.23
C LYS A 75 6.36 14.82 15.81
N SER A 76 5.88 15.91 16.42
CA SER A 76 4.52 16.42 16.21
C SER A 76 4.20 16.64 14.73
N VAL A 77 5.13 17.24 13.98
CA VAL A 77 4.96 17.48 12.53
C VAL A 77 4.80 16.15 11.78
N VAL A 78 5.69 15.17 12.02
CA VAL A 78 5.63 13.86 11.35
C VAL A 78 4.33 13.15 11.73
N LYS A 79 3.97 13.16 13.00
CA LYS A 79 2.74 12.53 13.51
C LYS A 79 1.49 13.11 12.85
N ILE A 80 1.39 14.44 12.72
CA ILE A 80 0.22 15.08 12.09
C ILE A 80 0.13 14.68 10.62
N PHE A 81 1.23 14.82 9.85
CA PHE A 81 1.19 14.55 8.41
C PHE A 81 1.06 13.07 8.08
N THR A 82 1.69 12.17 8.83
CA THR A 82 1.50 10.73 8.62
C THR A 82 0.07 10.30 8.90
N ASN A 83 -0.59 10.84 9.92
CA ASN A 83 -2.00 10.55 10.19
C ASN A 83 -2.92 11.11 9.10
N LEU A 84 -2.68 12.32 8.61
CA LEU A 84 -3.40 12.86 7.45
C LEU A 84 -3.25 11.95 6.24
N ILE A 85 -2.04 11.47 5.96
CA ILE A 85 -1.78 10.52 4.86
C ILE A 85 -2.60 9.24 5.06
N GLN A 86 -2.65 8.66 6.28
CA GLN A 86 -3.48 7.47 6.54
C GLN A 86 -4.97 7.72 6.27
N ILE A 87 -5.49 8.87 6.69
CA ILE A 87 -6.89 9.27 6.44
C ILE A 87 -7.17 9.29 4.93
N PHE A 88 -6.30 9.95 4.15
CA PHE A 88 -6.47 10.02 2.70
C PHE A 88 -6.29 8.67 2.00
N CYS A 89 -5.38 7.84 2.50
CA CYS A 89 -5.24 6.47 2.01
C CYS A 89 -6.55 5.69 2.20
N LEU A 90 -7.20 5.80 3.35
CA LEU A 90 -8.50 5.16 3.61
C LEU A 90 -9.58 5.64 2.64
N ILE A 91 -9.68 6.95 2.44
CA ILE A 91 -10.63 7.55 1.49
C ILE A 91 -10.41 7.02 0.06
N ILE A 92 -9.16 6.97 -0.39
CA ILE A 92 -8.80 6.45 -1.72
C ILE A 92 -9.23 4.98 -1.87
N GLN A 93 -9.01 4.13 -0.87
CA GLN A 93 -9.39 2.72 -0.94
C GLN A 93 -10.92 2.55 -1.01
N LEU A 94 -11.66 3.28 -0.19
CA LEU A 94 -13.13 3.26 -0.21
C LEU A 94 -13.67 3.77 -1.55
N LYS A 95 -13.06 4.80 -2.12
CA LYS A 95 -13.43 5.36 -3.42
C LYS A 95 -13.19 4.35 -4.55
N ILE A 96 -12.04 3.69 -4.60
CA ILE A 96 -11.73 2.68 -5.62
C ILE A 96 -12.71 1.51 -5.52
N LEU A 97 -13.00 1.05 -4.32
CA LEU A 97 -13.97 -0.01 -4.09
C LEU A 97 -15.36 0.42 -4.59
N ASN A 98 -15.78 1.65 -4.27
CA ASN A 98 -17.04 2.22 -4.73
C ASN A 98 -17.11 2.32 -6.26
N GLU A 99 -16.07 2.88 -6.90
CA GLU A 99 -16.00 3.01 -8.37
C GLU A 99 -16.05 1.65 -9.07
N THR A 100 -15.40 0.64 -8.49
CA THR A 100 -15.45 -0.73 -9.05
C THR A 100 -16.85 -1.33 -8.89
N LEU A 101 -17.52 -1.12 -7.74
CA LEU A 101 -18.87 -1.62 -7.48
C LEU A 101 -19.95 -0.97 -8.35
N LEU A 102 -19.74 0.26 -8.84
CA LEU A 102 -20.67 0.93 -9.76
C LEU A 102 -20.91 0.16 -11.07
N ASN A 103 -20.00 -0.74 -11.45
CA ASN A 103 -20.18 -1.61 -12.60
C ASN A 103 -21.20 -2.75 -12.37
N PHE A 104 -21.61 -2.97 -11.10
CA PHE A 104 -22.43 -4.12 -10.70
C PHE A 104 -23.73 -3.73 -9.99
N VAL A 105 -23.75 -2.59 -9.31
CA VAL A 105 -24.87 -2.17 -8.47
C VAL A 105 -25.16 -0.66 -8.61
N SER A 106 -26.30 -0.22 -8.10
CA SER A 106 -26.66 1.21 -8.11
C SER A 106 -25.69 2.07 -7.31
N PRO A 107 -25.54 3.38 -7.58
CA PRO A 107 -24.64 4.27 -6.86
C PRO A 107 -24.82 4.27 -5.34
N ILE A 108 -26.07 4.25 -4.86
CA ILE A 108 -26.39 4.18 -3.44
C ILE A 108 -25.92 2.85 -2.85
N SER A 109 -26.17 1.74 -3.54
CA SER A 109 -25.73 0.41 -3.10
C SER A 109 -24.21 0.30 -3.09
N ALA A 110 -23.52 0.82 -4.09
CA ALA A 110 -22.05 0.84 -4.15
C ALA A 110 -21.46 1.61 -2.97
N TYR A 111 -22.00 2.78 -2.66
CA TYR A 111 -21.60 3.58 -1.50
C TYR A 111 -21.81 2.83 -0.19
N LEU A 112 -23.02 2.28 0.04
CA LEU A 112 -23.35 1.56 1.27
C LEU A 112 -22.49 0.32 1.46
N LEU A 113 -22.21 -0.43 0.40
CA LEU A 113 -21.34 -1.61 0.45
C LEU A 113 -19.91 -1.22 0.78
N SER A 114 -19.36 -0.19 0.13
CA SER A 114 -18.00 0.29 0.40
C SER A 114 -17.86 0.82 1.83
N ALA A 115 -18.81 1.65 2.28
CA ALA A 115 -18.84 2.14 3.66
C ALA A 115 -18.99 0.99 4.67
N GLY A 116 -19.90 0.05 4.42
CA GLY A 116 -20.15 -1.11 5.27
C GLY A 116 -18.91 -2.01 5.41
N MET A 117 -18.20 -2.27 4.33
CA MET A 117 -16.93 -3.00 4.36
C MET A 117 -15.87 -2.27 5.18
N GLY A 118 -15.71 -0.96 4.96
CA GLY A 118 -14.77 -0.13 5.73
C GLY A 118 -15.09 -0.12 7.21
N ILE A 119 -16.37 0.03 7.58
CA ILE A 119 -16.85 -0.03 8.97
C ILE A 119 -16.57 -1.40 9.59
N GLY A 120 -16.94 -2.48 8.90
CA GLY A 120 -16.73 -3.85 9.37
C GLY A 120 -15.25 -4.15 9.65
N LEU A 121 -14.35 -3.77 8.74
CA LEU A 121 -12.91 -3.96 8.91
C LEU A 121 -12.35 -3.10 10.05
N THR A 122 -12.77 -1.84 10.15
CA THR A 122 -12.34 -0.94 11.23
C THR A 122 -12.75 -1.50 12.59
N LEU A 123 -13.97 -2.03 12.73
CA LEU A 123 -14.44 -2.68 13.95
C LEU A 123 -13.71 -4.01 14.21
N LEU A 124 -13.46 -4.80 13.19
CA LEU A 124 -12.69 -6.05 13.33
C LEU A 124 -11.29 -5.76 13.89
N MET A 125 -10.60 -4.75 13.37
CA MET A 125 -9.27 -4.36 13.84
C MET A 125 -9.27 -3.77 15.25
N TYR A 126 -10.37 -3.17 15.70
CA TYR A 126 -10.53 -2.76 17.10
C TYR A 126 -10.34 -3.93 18.07
N TYR A 127 -10.89 -5.09 17.74
CA TYR A 127 -10.80 -6.29 18.58
C TYR A 127 -9.53 -7.10 18.36
N ARG A 128 -9.08 -7.26 17.11
CA ARG A 128 -8.05 -8.19 16.69
C ARG A 128 -6.65 -7.58 16.55
N GLY A 129 -6.53 -6.35 16.08
CA GLY A 129 -5.26 -5.61 15.96
C GLY A 129 -4.29 -6.13 14.90
N LEU A 130 -3.01 -5.75 15.02
CA LEU A 130 -1.98 -5.98 13.98
C LEU A 130 -1.75 -7.46 13.64
N ALA A 131 -1.82 -8.36 14.62
CA ALA A 131 -1.57 -9.78 14.37
C ALA A 131 -2.62 -10.39 13.42
N GLU A 132 -3.86 -9.95 13.55
CA GLU A 132 -4.93 -10.39 12.65
C GLU A 132 -4.83 -9.74 11.28
N SER A 133 -4.47 -8.44 11.20
CA SER A 133 -4.20 -7.77 9.94
C SER A 133 -3.14 -8.52 9.13
N ILE A 134 -2.04 -8.97 9.75
CA ILE A 134 -1.01 -9.78 9.07
C ILE A 134 -1.56 -11.13 8.57
N ARG A 135 -2.47 -11.76 9.31
CA ARG A 135 -3.09 -13.03 8.90
C ARG A 135 -4.08 -12.84 7.74
N THR A 136 -4.92 -11.81 7.82
CA THR A 136 -5.86 -11.47 6.75
C THR A 136 -5.14 -11.10 5.48
N ASP A 137 -4.04 -10.36 5.57
CA ASP A 137 -3.18 -10.01 4.43
C ASP A 137 -2.69 -11.24 3.66
N LEU A 138 -2.27 -12.29 4.37
CA LEU A 138 -1.82 -13.52 3.72
C LEU A 138 -2.93 -14.18 2.90
N PHE A 139 -4.12 -14.31 3.48
CA PHE A 139 -5.28 -14.87 2.78
C PHE A 139 -5.69 -14.02 1.57
N GLN A 140 -5.77 -12.70 1.77
CA GLN A 140 -6.08 -11.74 0.72
C GLN A 140 -5.02 -11.75 -0.39
N GLY A 141 -3.74 -11.91 -0.02
CA GLY A 141 -2.64 -12.01 -0.97
C GLY A 141 -2.71 -13.26 -1.84
N ILE A 142 -2.99 -14.42 -1.24
CA ILE A 142 -3.18 -15.68 -1.97
C ILE A 142 -4.37 -15.55 -2.92
N LEU A 143 -5.51 -15.04 -2.43
CA LEU A 143 -6.71 -14.83 -3.23
C LEU A 143 -6.42 -13.90 -4.42
N THR A 144 -5.77 -12.76 -4.16
CA THR A 144 -5.42 -11.76 -5.17
C THR A 144 -4.52 -12.34 -6.26
N ILE A 145 -3.41 -12.97 -5.90
CA ILE A 145 -2.46 -13.53 -6.88
C ILE A 145 -3.11 -14.67 -7.67
N THR A 146 -3.84 -15.56 -6.99
CA THR A 146 -4.54 -16.67 -7.67
C THR A 146 -5.56 -16.12 -8.67
N THR A 147 -6.36 -15.14 -8.28
CA THR A 147 -7.36 -14.53 -9.18
C THR A 147 -6.69 -13.85 -10.36
N LEU A 148 -5.60 -13.09 -10.15
CA LEU A 148 -4.85 -12.49 -11.25
C LEU A 148 -4.24 -13.52 -12.20
N CYS A 149 -3.76 -14.67 -11.70
CA CYS A 149 -3.28 -15.77 -12.53
C CYS A 149 -4.42 -16.40 -13.36
N VAL A 150 -5.60 -16.59 -12.75
CA VAL A 150 -6.80 -17.07 -13.47
C VAL A 150 -7.20 -16.08 -14.56
N MET A 151 -7.25 -14.79 -14.26
CA MET A 151 -7.53 -13.75 -15.26
C MET A 151 -6.51 -13.78 -16.39
N ALA A 152 -5.22 -13.89 -16.07
CA ALA A 152 -4.16 -13.98 -17.07
C ALA A 152 -4.32 -15.21 -17.96
N TYR A 153 -4.66 -16.36 -17.39
CA TYR A 153 -4.96 -17.58 -18.15
C TYR A 153 -6.15 -17.38 -19.10
N LEU A 154 -7.24 -16.77 -18.64
CA LEU A 154 -8.43 -16.49 -19.48
C LEU A 154 -8.15 -15.46 -20.58
N CYS A 155 -7.08 -14.70 -20.48
CA CYS A 155 -6.66 -13.74 -21.49
C CYS A 155 -5.72 -14.32 -22.56
N MET A 156 -5.16 -15.54 -22.39
CA MET A 156 -4.13 -16.07 -23.28
C MET A 156 -4.60 -16.17 -24.75
N ASP A 157 -5.87 -16.50 -24.95
CA ASP A 157 -6.45 -16.67 -26.30
C ASP A 157 -7.13 -15.38 -26.83
N LYS A 158 -7.06 -14.27 -26.08
CA LYS A 158 -7.68 -13.00 -26.48
C LYS A 158 -6.70 -12.14 -27.29
N ALA A 159 -7.24 -11.35 -28.24
CA ALA A 159 -6.46 -10.35 -28.94
C ALA A 159 -5.94 -9.30 -27.97
N SER A 160 -4.65 -9.02 -27.99
CA SER A 160 -4.04 -8.00 -27.16
C SER A 160 -4.17 -6.60 -27.80
N LEU A 161 -4.39 -5.61 -26.97
CA LEU A 161 -4.29 -4.20 -27.34
C LEU A 161 -2.86 -3.83 -27.76
N PRO A 162 -2.68 -2.87 -28.67
CA PRO A 162 -1.36 -2.43 -29.08
C PRO A 162 -0.59 -1.82 -27.89
N ILE A 163 0.72 -2.11 -27.85
CA ILE A 163 1.60 -1.53 -26.83
C ILE A 163 1.82 -0.05 -27.15
N LEU A 164 1.37 0.81 -26.26
CA LEU A 164 1.59 2.25 -26.36
C LEU A 164 3.04 2.57 -25.95
N ARG A 165 3.74 3.37 -26.76
CA ARG A 165 5.04 3.96 -26.39
C ARG A 165 4.82 5.27 -25.64
N SER A 166 5.64 5.50 -24.62
CA SER A 166 5.55 6.71 -23.80
C SER A 166 6.12 7.92 -24.56
N THR A 167 5.46 9.06 -24.41
CA THR A 167 6.01 10.37 -24.80
C THR A 167 7.00 10.87 -23.74
N THR A 168 7.77 11.91 -24.07
CA THR A 168 8.65 12.57 -23.09
C THR A 168 7.88 13.08 -21.87
N GLN A 169 6.66 13.58 -22.08
CA GLN A 169 5.80 14.03 -21.00
C GLN A 169 5.38 12.87 -20.09
N ASP A 170 5.07 11.69 -20.65
CA ASP A 170 4.71 10.51 -19.86
C ASP A 170 5.90 9.99 -19.04
N ILE A 171 7.11 10.01 -19.61
CA ILE A 171 8.34 9.66 -18.89
C ILE A 171 8.59 10.64 -17.74
N THR A 172 8.43 11.94 -17.95
CA THR A 172 8.55 12.96 -16.88
C THR A 172 7.54 12.73 -15.78
N TRP A 173 6.30 12.41 -16.13
CA TRP A 173 5.27 12.02 -15.17
C TRP A 173 5.67 10.74 -14.41
N GLY A 174 6.22 9.73 -15.09
CA GLY A 174 6.73 8.50 -14.50
C GLY A 174 7.81 8.77 -13.45
N LEU A 175 8.77 9.65 -13.76
CA LEU A 175 9.85 10.04 -12.84
C LEU A 175 9.30 10.77 -11.60
N TRP A 176 8.36 11.71 -11.76
CA TRP A 176 7.70 12.36 -10.63
C TRP A 176 6.94 11.37 -9.76
N SER A 177 6.21 10.45 -10.38
CA SER A 177 5.50 9.36 -9.70
C SER A 177 6.46 8.46 -8.94
N ALA A 178 7.65 8.19 -9.48
CA ALA A 178 8.69 7.42 -8.78
C ALA A 178 9.15 8.14 -7.50
N CYS A 179 9.33 9.45 -7.52
CA CYS A 179 9.65 10.24 -6.32
C CYS A 179 8.55 10.11 -5.24
N ILE A 180 7.28 10.19 -5.64
CA ILE A 180 6.13 10.00 -4.75
C ILE A 180 6.14 8.60 -4.13
N LEU A 181 6.40 7.57 -4.91
CA LEU A 181 6.40 6.19 -4.46
C LEU A 181 7.58 5.89 -3.52
N LEU A 182 8.78 6.38 -3.85
CA LEU A 182 9.97 6.23 -2.99
C LEU A 182 9.77 6.91 -1.63
N SER A 183 9.01 7.99 -1.58
CA SER A 183 8.65 8.67 -0.33
C SER A 183 7.51 7.98 0.42
N GLY A 184 6.65 7.25 -0.30
CA GLY A 184 5.39 6.71 0.19
C GLY A 184 5.56 5.83 1.42
N ILE A 185 6.43 4.83 1.35
CA ILE A 185 6.62 3.87 2.44
C ILE A 185 7.20 4.51 3.71
N MET A 186 8.03 5.56 3.58
CA MET A 186 8.61 6.27 4.72
C MET A 186 7.55 7.09 5.48
N THR A 187 6.48 7.46 4.80
CA THR A 187 5.39 8.27 5.35
C THR A 187 4.18 7.45 5.75
N ASP A 188 4.23 6.14 5.56
CA ASP A 188 3.13 5.21 5.80
C ASP A 188 3.35 4.38 7.07
N ILE A 189 2.64 4.73 8.14
CA ILE A 189 2.80 4.17 9.50
C ILE A 189 2.64 2.65 9.52
N GLN A 190 1.77 2.09 8.70
CA GLN A 190 1.52 0.64 8.67
C GLN A 190 2.80 -0.17 8.36
N HIS A 191 3.70 0.36 7.53
CA HIS A 191 4.97 -0.30 7.21
C HIS A 191 6.00 -0.18 8.32
N TRP A 192 6.01 0.94 9.04
CA TRP A 192 6.84 1.07 10.24
C TRP A 192 6.43 0.08 11.34
N GLN A 193 5.12 -0.16 11.52
CA GLN A 193 4.64 -1.18 12.46
C GLN A 193 5.11 -2.58 12.07
N ARG A 194 5.11 -2.92 10.79
CA ARG A 194 5.63 -4.20 10.29
C ARG A 194 7.16 -4.30 10.39
N ALA A 195 7.87 -3.21 10.19
CA ALA A 195 9.32 -3.16 10.35
C ALA A 195 9.78 -3.47 11.78
N LYS A 196 8.97 -3.11 12.81
CA LYS A 196 9.23 -3.49 14.21
C LYS A 196 9.18 -4.98 14.45
N VAL A 197 8.22 -5.65 13.84
CA VAL A 197 7.99 -7.08 14.05
C VAL A 197 9.05 -7.92 13.36
N ASN A 198 9.66 -7.41 12.27
CA ASN A 198 10.60 -8.16 11.47
C ASN A 198 11.93 -7.44 11.22
N LYS A 199 13.01 -8.06 11.68
CA LYS A 199 14.38 -7.60 11.46
C LYS A 199 15.08 -8.27 10.26
N ALA A 200 14.40 -9.21 9.57
CA ALA A 200 14.96 -9.98 8.45
C ALA A 200 14.59 -9.36 7.08
N PHE A 201 14.76 -10.14 6.01
CA PHE A 201 14.59 -9.73 4.62
C PHE A 201 13.13 -9.62 4.14
N ALA A 202 12.15 -9.34 5.03
CA ALA A 202 10.74 -9.32 4.63
C ALA A 202 10.40 -8.23 3.63
N PHE A 203 11.02 -7.07 3.72
CA PHE A 203 10.80 -5.99 2.77
C PHE A 203 11.38 -6.30 1.38
N GLU A 204 12.50 -7.01 1.32
CA GLU A 204 13.06 -7.50 0.05
C GLU A 204 12.15 -8.58 -0.57
N CYS A 205 11.66 -9.52 0.25
CA CYS A 205 10.67 -10.50 -0.19
C CYS A 205 9.40 -9.81 -0.67
N ALA A 206 8.94 -8.78 0.04
CA ALA A 206 7.79 -7.98 -0.37
C ALA A 206 8.00 -7.31 -1.73
N GLY A 207 9.17 -6.74 -1.99
CA GLY A 207 9.50 -6.14 -3.28
C GLY A 207 9.42 -7.14 -4.43
N LEU A 208 9.90 -8.37 -4.23
CA LEU A 208 9.81 -9.45 -5.23
C LEU A 208 8.37 -9.91 -5.47
N ILE A 209 7.60 -10.14 -4.40
CA ILE A 209 6.19 -10.52 -4.51
C ILE A 209 5.40 -9.42 -5.24
N PHE A 210 5.69 -8.17 -4.91
CA PHE A 210 5.04 -7.03 -5.54
C PHE A 210 5.44 -6.86 -7.02
N ALA A 211 6.67 -7.23 -7.40
CA ALA A 211 7.08 -7.26 -8.80
C ALA A 211 6.28 -8.28 -9.62
N ILE A 212 6.02 -9.46 -9.05
CA ILE A 212 5.14 -10.48 -9.68
C ILE A 212 3.73 -9.92 -9.85
N TYR A 213 3.17 -9.29 -8.81
CA TYR A 213 1.87 -8.64 -8.86
C TYR A 213 1.78 -7.60 -9.98
N LEU A 214 2.73 -6.66 -10.06
CA LEU A 214 2.74 -5.62 -11.09
C LEU A 214 2.97 -6.17 -12.50
N SER A 215 3.71 -7.28 -12.64
CA SER A 215 3.86 -7.96 -13.92
C SER A 215 2.54 -8.53 -14.43
N LEU A 216 1.73 -9.11 -13.53
CA LEU A 216 0.37 -9.56 -13.85
C LEU A 216 -0.55 -8.39 -14.19
N VAL A 217 -0.49 -7.29 -13.43
CA VAL A 217 -1.24 -6.06 -13.71
C VAL A 217 -0.91 -5.51 -15.11
N TYR A 218 0.38 -5.45 -15.46
CA TYR A 218 0.82 -5.04 -16.80
C TYR A 218 0.31 -5.99 -17.88
N PHE A 219 0.43 -7.31 -17.68
CA PHE A 219 -0.06 -8.28 -18.63
C PHE A 219 -1.56 -8.08 -18.90
N LEU A 220 -2.36 -7.98 -17.82
CA LEU A 220 -3.81 -7.81 -17.91
C LEU A 220 -4.22 -6.47 -18.53
N SER A 221 -3.42 -5.42 -18.38
CA SER A 221 -3.70 -4.11 -18.99
C SER A 221 -3.76 -4.12 -20.52
N LYS A 222 -3.27 -5.20 -21.16
CA LYS A 222 -3.29 -5.37 -22.61
C LYS A 222 -4.59 -5.93 -23.17
N PHE A 223 -5.59 -6.21 -22.33
CA PHE A 223 -6.80 -6.87 -22.76
C PHE A 223 -8.03 -6.05 -22.38
N GLU A 224 -9.07 -6.15 -23.20
CA GLU A 224 -10.41 -5.69 -22.84
C GLU A 224 -11.08 -6.71 -21.94
N PHE A 225 -11.80 -6.22 -20.94
CA PHE A 225 -12.44 -7.05 -19.96
C PHE A 225 -13.92 -7.26 -20.28
N ASP A 226 -14.31 -8.51 -20.43
CA ASP A 226 -15.71 -8.93 -20.45
C ASP A 226 -16.30 -9.00 -19.03
N SER A 227 -17.56 -9.42 -18.91
CA SER A 227 -18.26 -9.51 -17.62
C SER A 227 -17.57 -10.46 -16.64
N THR A 228 -16.98 -11.56 -17.13
CA THR A 228 -16.27 -12.53 -16.28
C THR A 228 -14.99 -11.91 -15.72
N LEU A 229 -14.17 -11.29 -16.56
CA LEU A 229 -12.93 -10.62 -16.13
C LEU A 229 -13.23 -9.44 -15.19
N ASN A 230 -14.31 -8.67 -15.44
CA ASN A 230 -14.73 -7.60 -14.54
C ASN A 230 -15.16 -8.14 -13.17
N THR A 231 -15.83 -9.30 -13.11
CA THR A 231 -16.18 -9.95 -11.84
C THR A 231 -14.93 -10.41 -11.08
N LEU A 232 -13.97 -11.01 -11.78
CA LEU A 232 -12.69 -11.40 -11.17
C LEU A 232 -11.88 -10.17 -10.73
N LEU A 233 -11.89 -9.08 -11.51
CA LEU A 233 -11.28 -7.81 -11.12
C LEU A 233 -11.87 -7.28 -9.82
N LEU A 234 -13.20 -7.34 -9.65
CA LEU A 234 -13.86 -6.96 -8.39
C LEU A 234 -13.33 -7.77 -7.21
N VAL A 235 -13.12 -9.09 -7.36
CA VAL A 235 -12.54 -9.95 -6.31
C VAL A 235 -11.14 -9.47 -5.95
N VAL A 236 -10.30 -9.15 -6.95
CA VAL A 236 -8.95 -8.61 -6.72
C VAL A 236 -9.00 -7.26 -6.00
N VAL A 237 -9.86 -6.34 -6.45
CA VAL A 237 -10.05 -5.02 -5.82
C VAL A 237 -10.48 -5.17 -4.36
N ILE A 238 -11.46 -6.04 -4.08
CA ILE A 238 -11.87 -6.33 -2.69
C ILE A 238 -10.65 -6.82 -1.88
N GLY A 239 -9.87 -7.77 -2.40
CA GLY A 239 -8.70 -8.31 -1.70
C GLY A 239 -7.69 -7.22 -1.32
N VAL A 240 -7.25 -6.41 -2.29
CA VAL A 240 -6.21 -5.39 -2.05
C VAL A 240 -6.73 -4.20 -1.24
N THR A 241 -7.97 -3.74 -1.47
CA THR A 241 -8.53 -2.61 -0.72
C THR A 241 -8.81 -2.96 0.74
N THR A 242 -9.33 -4.15 1.00
CA THR A 242 -9.62 -4.60 2.38
C THR A 242 -8.35 -4.81 3.19
N SER A 243 -7.27 -5.35 2.59
CA SER A 243 -5.95 -5.45 3.24
C SER A 243 -5.39 -4.08 3.62
N THR A 244 -5.56 -3.09 2.75
CA THR A 244 -5.08 -1.73 3.06
C THR A 244 -5.95 -1.06 4.12
N ILE A 245 -7.28 -1.21 4.08
CA ILE A 245 -8.22 -0.62 5.04
C ILE A 245 -7.94 -1.15 6.46
N ASP A 246 -7.77 -2.45 6.63
CA ASP A 246 -7.50 -3.05 7.93
C ASP A 246 -6.16 -2.57 8.51
N SER A 247 -5.14 -2.49 7.67
CA SER A 247 -3.82 -2.00 8.02
C SER A 247 -3.83 -0.52 8.44
N ILE A 248 -4.61 0.33 7.75
CA ILE A 248 -4.80 1.74 8.11
C ILE A 248 -5.56 1.86 9.44
N ALA A 249 -6.59 1.05 9.67
CA ALA A 249 -7.31 1.04 10.94
C ALA A 249 -6.38 0.76 12.12
N VAL A 250 -5.47 -0.22 11.98
CA VAL A 250 -4.43 -0.51 12.98
C VAL A 250 -3.44 0.65 13.14
N ALA A 251 -3.07 1.31 12.03
CA ALA A 251 -2.17 2.46 12.07
C ALA A 251 -2.77 3.64 12.84
N LEU A 252 -4.05 3.94 12.65
CA LEU A 252 -4.77 4.98 13.41
C LEU A 252 -4.84 4.68 14.90
N HIS A 253 -4.93 3.40 15.30
CA HIS A 253 -4.92 3.02 16.71
C HIS A 253 -3.62 3.37 17.43
N ARG A 254 -2.50 3.38 16.72
CA ARG A 254 -1.18 3.71 17.29
C ARG A 254 -1.15 5.11 17.89
N ASP A 255 -1.64 6.10 17.14
CA ASP A 255 -1.46 7.50 17.48
C ASP A 255 -2.64 8.11 18.24
N PHE A 256 -3.85 7.60 18.01
CA PHE A 256 -5.09 8.08 18.62
C PHE A 256 -5.60 7.15 19.73
N GLY A 257 -4.99 5.98 19.91
CA GLY A 257 -5.52 4.92 20.76
C GLY A 257 -6.68 4.17 20.10
N LYS A 258 -6.97 2.95 20.57
CA LYS A 258 -7.97 2.07 19.94
C LYS A 258 -9.33 2.74 19.74
N LYS A 259 -9.88 3.35 20.79
CA LYS A 259 -11.23 3.96 20.77
C LYS A 259 -11.30 5.13 19.77
N ASN A 260 -10.41 6.10 19.91
CA ASN A 260 -10.44 7.31 19.07
C ASN A 260 -10.04 6.99 17.61
N GLY A 261 -9.02 6.14 17.40
CA GLY A 261 -8.64 5.70 16.06
C GLY A 261 -9.78 4.97 15.33
N THR A 262 -10.53 4.13 16.04
CA THR A 262 -11.75 3.50 15.49
C THR A 262 -12.81 4.54 15.15
N LEU A 263 -13.10 5.50 16.04
CA LEU A 263 -14.09 6.54 15.78
C LEU A 263 -13.73 7.39 14.56
N ILE A 264 -12.43 7.72 14.39
CA ILE A 264 -11.92 8.42 13.20
C ILE A 264 -12.16 7.56 11.96
N GLY A 265 -11.76 6.28 11.99
CA GLY A 265 -11.98 5.36 10.87
C GLY A 265 -13.45 5.24 10.47
N LEU A 266 -14.36 5.08 11.44
CA LEU A 266 -15.80 5.03 11.19
C LEU A 266 -16.33 6.34 10.59
N GLY A 267 -15.89 7.49 11.11
CA GLY A 267 -16.27 8.80 10.58
C GLY A 267 -15.85 8.97 9.13
N ILE A 268 -14.64 8.49 8.76
CA ILE A 268 -14.15 8.51 7.38
C ILE A 268 -14.98 7.59 6.49
N CYS A 269 -15.29 6.37 6.95
CA CYS A 269 -16.11 5.41 6.20
C CYS A 269 -17.52 5.94 5.90
N LEU A 270 -18.07 6.77 6.79
CA LEU A 270 -19.37 7.42 6.59
C LEU A 270 -19.26 8.69 5.73
N GLY A 271 -18.15 9.42 5.84
CA GLY A 271 -17.99 10.74 5.21
C GLY A 271 -17.28 10.74 3.84
N PHE A 272 -16.69 9.63 3.38
CA PHE A 272 -15.90 9.63 2.13
C PHE A 272 -16.72 9.99 0.89
N GLY A 273 -18.04 9.85 0.95
CA GLY A 273 -18.96 10.25 -0.09
C GLY A 273 -18.83 11.72 -0.52
N LEU A 274 -18.42 12.61 0.39
CA LEU A 274 -18.17 14.03 0.10
C LEU A 274 -17.01 14.27 -0.87
N LEU A 275 -16.14 13.27 -1.06
CA LEU A 275 -14.95 13.35 -1.92
C LEU A 275 -15.07 12.47 -3.17
N LEU A 276 -16.24 11.91 -3.46
CA LEU A 276 -16.44 11.03 -4.62
C LEU A 276 -16.22 11.74 -5.96
N GLU A 277 -16.46 13.05 -6.05
CA GLU A 277 -16.27 13.84 -7.27
C GLU A 277 -14.79 14.06 -7.62
N LEU A 278 -13.88 14.01 -6.64
CA LEU A 278 -12.46 14.18 -6.89
C LEU A 278 -11.90 12.90 -7.54
N SER A 279 -11.11 13.02 -8.60
CA SER A 279 -10.47 11.85 -9.19
C SER A 279 -9.40 11.25 -8.24
N VAL A 280 -9.29 9.92 -8.23
CA VAL A 280 -8.25 9.21 -7.45
C VAL A 280 -6.86 9.73 -7.79
N LEU A 281 -6.59 9.99 -9.08
CA LEU A 281 -5.30 10.50 -9.54
C LEU A 281 -5.01 11.90 -8.99
N SER A 282 -6.00 12.79 -8.94
CA SER A 282 -5.84 14.13 -8.38
C SER A 282 -5.54 14.07 -6.88
N ILE A 283 -6.30 13.30 -6.12
CA ILE A 283 -6.06 13.10 -4.69
C ILE A 283 -4.64 12.55 -4.48
N TRP A 284 -4.27 11.50 -5.22
CA TRP A 284 -2.96 10.87 -5.13
C TRP A 284 -1.81 11.84 -5.45
N SER A 285 -1.95 12.69 -6.47
CA SER A 285 -0.92 13.65 -6.89
C SER A 285 -0.70 14.77 -5.86
N TYR A 286 -1.77 15.34 -5.30
CA TYR A 286 -1.67 16.36 -4.26
C TYR A 286 -0.99 15.83 -3.00
N PHE A 287 -1.42 14.66 -2.53
CA PHE A 287 -0.81 14.04 -1.34
C PHE A 287 0.59 13.50 -1.61
N GLY A 288 0.89 13.13 -2.85
CA GLY A 288 2.21 12.73 -3.27
C GLY A 288 3.26 13.79 -3.00
N SER A 289 2.97 15.05 -3.30
CA SER A 289 3.89 16.17 -3.03
C SER A 289 4.15 16.34 -1.53
N ILE A 290 3.11 16.22 -0.70
CA ILE A 290 3.24 16.27 0.77
C ILE A 290 4.10 15.10 1.27
N ARG A 291 3.91 13.88 0.72
CA ARG A 291 4.72 12.71 1.06
C ARG A 291 6.20 12.92 0.76
N VAL A 292 6.54 13.48 -0.40
CA VAL A 292 7.93 13.78 -0.77
C VAL A 292 8.56 14.73 0.25
N ALA A 293 7.90 15.86 0.55
CA ALA A 293 8.40 16.81 1.53
C ALA A 293 8.58 16.18 2.92
N LEU A 294 7.61 15.38 3.37
CA LEU A 294 7.68 14.69 4.66
C LEU A 294 8.78 13.63 4.71
N ALA A 295 8.99 12.87 3.64
CA ALA A 295 10.06 11.88 3.56
C ALA A 295 11.45 12.54 3.63
N LEU A 296 11.64 13.66 2.93
CA LEU A 296 12.87 14.46 3.01
C LEU A 296 13.10 14.97 4.45
N TYR A 297 12.05 15.44 5.12
CA TYR A 297 12.14 15.83 6.53
C TYR A 297 12.53 14.65 7.43
N ILE A 298 11.92 13.48 7.25
CA ILE A 298 12.24 12.25 8.00
C ILE A 298 13.71 11.88 7.81
N LEU A 299 14.20 11.85 6.57
CA LEU A 299 15.59 11.54 6.25
C LEU A 299 16.55 12.55 6.87
N TYR A 300 16.26 13.85 6.73
CA TYR A 300 17.06 14.92 7.35
C TYR A 300 17.14 14.73 8.87
N TRP A 301 16.00 14.57 9.54
CA TRP A 301 15.95 14.41 10.99
C TRP A 301 16.71 13.18 11.47
N CYS A 302 16.53 12.05 10.80
CA CYS A 302 17.25 10.82 11.12
C CYS A 302 18.76 10.97 10.92
N THR A 303 19.20 11.68 9.87
CA THR A 303 20.61 11.93 9.60
C THR A 303 21.25 12.76 10.70
N VAL A 304 20.59 13.85 11.11
CA VAL A 304 21.09 14.75 12.18
C VAL A 304 21.17 14.03 13.53
N ASN A 305 20.19 13.17 13.86
CA ASN A 305 20.12 12.50 15.16
C ASN A 305 20.74 11.09 15.16
N ARG A 306 21.39 10.67 14.08
CA ARG A 306 21.92 9.31 13.92
C ARG A 306 22.99 8.96 14.98
N HIS A 307 23.84 9.91 15.33
CA HIS A 307 24.90 9.67 16.31
C HIS A 307 24.30 9.32 17.67
N ASP A 308 23.37 10.11 18.16
CA ASP A 308 22.70 9.90 19.45
C ASP A 308 21.90 8.59 19.47
N TYR A 309 21.24 8.26 18.36
CA TYR A 309 20.53 6.99 18.20
C TYR A 309 21.47 5.79 18.31
N ASN A 310 22.62 5.84 17.63
CA ASN A 310 23.60 4.76 17.68
C ASN A 310 24.22 4.59 19.09
N LEU A 311 24.49 5.69 19.79
CA LEU A 311 24.96 5.65 21.18
C LEU A 311 23.94 4.98 22.10
N ARG A 312 22.67 5.37 22.05
CA ARG A 312 21.60 4.74 22.85
C ARG A 312 21.43 3.25 22.54
N ARG A 313 21.57 2.87 21.28
CA ARG A 313 21.49 1.46 20.87
C ARG A 313 22.66 0.62 21.37
N SER A 314 23.85 1.22 21.45
CA SER A 314 25.07 0.54 21.94
C SER A 314 25.12 0.44 23.47
N TYR A 315 24.47 1.39 24.16
CA TYR A 315 24.46 1.47 25.63
C TYR A 315 23.03 1.58 26.17
N PRO A 316 22.25 0.45 26.20
CA PRO A 316 20.85 0.46 26.68
C PRO A 316 20.72 0.88 28.16
N SER A 317 21.80 0.81 28.95
CA SER A 317 21.84 1.20 30.38
C SER A 317 21.81 2.72 30.61
N LEU A 318 21.85 3.55 29.56
CA LEU A 318 21.78 5.01 29.64
C LEU A 318 20.35 5.54 29.46
N GLN A 319 19.34 4.65 29.40
CA GLN A 319 17.93 4.95 29.44
C GLN A 319 17.41 4.81 30.87
#